data_7809596b769176e4190b7f4e654edbfd
#
_entry.id   7809596b769176e4190b7f4e654edbfd
#
_cell.length_a   1.000
_cell.length_b   1.000
_cell.length_c   1.000
_cell.angle_alpha   90.00
_cell.angle_beta   90.00
_cell.angle_gamma   90.00
#
_symmetry.space_group_name_H-M   'P 1'
#
loop_
_entity.id
_entity.type
_entity.pdbx_description
1 polymer ?
#
loop_
_entity_poly.entity_id
_entity_poly.type
_entity_poly.pdbx_seq_one_letter_code
_entity_poly.pdbx_strand_id
1 'polypeptide(L)'
;MTRTITRLFDDYADAKAAVSALESHGIPHDDISVVANNGDGRHQVGDGAHDGVNDHGDVSRGTTTGALLGGAGGLLAGLGLLAIPGLGPIVAAGWLAATAAGAGIGAAGGAATGGIVGALKNAGHSDDEANVYSEGVRRGGTLVSVRTNDETAPGQVESILDTYRSVDATERGSAYRAEGWSAFDPSAPTYTRDEIGRDRASSSTHGRVI
;
A
#
# COMPACT_ATOMS: atom_id res chain seq x y z
N MET A 1 11.41 -17.92 -9.87
CA MET A 1 11.43 -17.40 -8.47
C MET A 1 10.46 -16.23 -8.38
N THR A 2 9.60 -16.22 -7.36
CA THR A 2 8.68 -15.08 -7.17
C THR A 2 9.45 -13.90 -6.59
N ARG A 3 9.35 -12.74 -7.22
CA ARG A 3 9.91 -11.47 -6.75
C ARG A 3 8.77 -10.48 -6.55
N THR A 4 8.85 -9.66 -5.53
CA THR A 4 7.90 -8.55 -5.32
C THR A 4 8.55 -7.24 -5.72
N ILE A 5 7.86 -6.47 -6.54
CA ILE A 5 8.21 -5.10 -6.90
C ILE A 5 7.24 -4.18 -6.17
N THR A 6 7.77 -3.24 -5.41
CA THR A 6 6.97 -2.29 -4.64
C THR A 6 7.41 -0.87 -4.98
N ARG A 7 6.45 0.02 -5.13
CA ARG A 7 6.65 1.45 -5.36
C ARG A 7 5.69 2.28 -4.52
N LEU A 8 6.17 3.44 -4.10
CA LEU A 8 5.37 4.43 -3.40
C LEU A 8 4.91 5.52 -4.37
N PHE A 9 3.69 5.98 -4.19
CA PHE A 9 3.08 7.10 -4.93
C PHE A 9 2.65 8.17 -3.94
N ASP A 10 2.94 9.42 -4.25
CA ASP A 10 2.48 10.55 -3.45
C ASP A 10 1.01 10.86 -3.72
N ASP A 11 0.51 10.55 -4.92
CA ASP A 11 -0.89 10.72 -5.30
C ASP A 11 -1.58 9.37 -5.56
N TYR A 12 -2.74 9.19 -4.95
CA TYR A 12 -3.56 8.00 -5.16
C TYR A 12 -4.05 7.86 -6.62
N ALA A 13 -4.28 8.98 -7.31
CA ALA A 13 -4.70 8.94 -8.71
C ALA A 13 -3.61 8.35 -9.62
N ASP A 14 -2.34 8.64 -9.34
CA ASP A 14 -1.21 8.05 -10.05
C ASP A 14 -1.09 6.54 -9.76
N ALA A 15 -1.21 6.14 -8.50
CA ALA A 15 -1.25 4.73 -8.11
C ALA A 15 -2.39 3.98 -8.81
N LYS A 16 -3.59 4.57 -8.85
CA LYS A 16 -4.75 4.02 -9.55
C LYS A 16 -4.49 3.85 -11.04
N ALA A 17 -3.91 4.85 -11.69
CA ALA A 17 -3.58 4.80 -13.11
C ALA A 17 -2.52 3.72 -13.40
N ALA A 18 -1.50 3.60 -12.53
CA ALA A 18 -0.49 2.56 -12.62
C ALA A 18 -1.10 1.15 -12.48
N VAL A 19 -2.01 0.93 -11.53
CA VAL A 19 -2.71 -0.34 -11.38
C VAL A 19 -3.51 -0.69 -12.64
N SER A 20 -4.28 0.25 -13.18
CA SER A 20 -5.03 0.04 -14.41
C SER A 20 -4.13 -0.29 -15.60
N ALA A 21 -2.96 0.35 -15.68
CA ALA A 21 -1.96 0.04 -16.71
C ALA A 21 -1.37 -1.36 -16.53
N LEU A 22 -1.02 -1.78 -15.31
CA LEU A 22 -0.53 -3.13 -15.02
C LEU A 22 -1.55 -4.19 -15.47
N GLU A 23 -2.82 -4.05 -15.10
CA GLU A 23 -3.89 -4.94 -15.50
C GLU A 23 -4.08 -4.98 -17.02
N SER A 24 -4.02 -3.83 -17.70
CA SER A 24 -4.12 -3.74 -19.16
C SER A 24 -2.95 -4.41 -19.88
N HIS A 25 -1.79 -4.53 -19.23
CA HIS A 25 -0.62 -5.25 -19.74
C HIS A 25 -0.60 -6.73 -19.32
N GLY A 26 -1.71 -7.23 -18.77
CA GLY A 26 -1.89 -8.64 -18.46
C GLY A 26 -1.32 -9.09 -17.12
N ILE A 27 -0.97 -8.16 -16.22
CA ILE A 27 -0.59 -8.52 -14.86
C ILE A 27 -1.86 -8.98 -14.11
N PRO A 28 -1.88 -10.21 -13.57
CA PRO A 28 -3.05 -10.72 -12.87
C PRO A 28 -3.42 -9.82 -11.68
N HIS A 29 -4.71 -9.59 -11.53
CA HIS A 29 -5.28 -8.86 -10.40
C HIS A 29 -4.80 -9.40 -9.04
N ASP A 30 -4.75 -10.73 -8.89
CA ASP A 30 -4.34 -11.40 -7.66
C ASP A 30 -2.86 -11.17 -7.31
N ASP A 31 -2.05 -10.73 -8.26
CA ASP A 31 -0.65 -10.41 -8.06
C ASP A 31 -0.41 -8.93 -7.70
N ILE A 32 -1.45 -8.10 -7.79
CA ILE A 32 -1.36 -6.67 -7.45
C ILE A 32 -1.94 -6.44 -6.05
N SER A 33 -1.31 -5.57 -5.28
CA SER A 33 -1.82 -5.10 -4.00
C SER A 33 -1.64 -3.60 -3.87
N VAL A 34 -2.62 -2.95 -3.25
CA VAL A 34 -2.62 -1.51 -3.00
C VAL A 34 -2.86 -1.26 -1.52
N VAL A 35 -2.08 -0.37 -0.94
CA VAL A 35 -2.27 0.12 0.44
C VAL A 35 -2.16 1.64 0.42
N ALA A 36 -3.22 2.33 0.79
CA ALA A 36 -3.25 3.79 0.79
C ALA A 36 -3.65 4.34 2.15
N ASN A 37 -3.03 5.45 2.54
CA ASN A 37 -3.45 6.17 3.73
C ASN A 37 -4.84 6.80 3.51
N ASN A 38 -5.72 6.66 4.49
CA ASN A 38 -7.06 7.24 4.50
C ASN A 38 -7.31 8.17 5.69
N GLY A 39 -6.25 8.71 6.28
CA GLY A 39 -6.34 9.65 7.41
C GLY A 39 -7.09 10.94 7.07
N ASP A 40 -7.13 11.30 5.80
CA ASP A 40 -7.91 12.44 5.30
C ASP A 40 -9.35 12.09 4.91
N GLY A 41 -9.73 10.80 4.94
CA GLY A 41 -11.08 10.32 4.63
C GLY A 41 -11.49 10.46 3.15
N ARG A 42 -10.50 10.64 2.24
CA ARG A 42 -10.78 10.84 0.80
C ARG A 42 -11.13 9.57 0.06
N HIS A 43 -10.70 8.43 0.57
CA HIS A 43 -11.01 7.16 -0.06
C HIS A 43 -12.30 6.63 0.55
N GLN A 44 -13.40 6.84 -0.16
CA GLN A 44 -14.69 6.24 0.21
C GLN A 44 -14.63 4.75 -0.15
N VAL A 45 -14.63 3.91 0.87
CA VAL A 45 -14.92 2.49 0.69
C VAL A 45 -16.39 2.42 0.30
N GLY A 46 -16.69 1.89 -0.88
CA GLY A 46 -18.07 1.84 -1.37
C GLY A 46 -19.01 1.21 -0.35
N ASP A 47 -20.19 1.76 -0.20
CA ASP A 47 -21.25 1.33 0.75
C ASP A 47 -21.65 -0.16 0.63
N GLY A 48 -21.13 -0.88 -0.37
CA GLY A 48 -21.31 -2.32 -0.50
C GLY A 48 -20.58 -3.17 0.55
N ALA A 49 -19.71 -2.57 1.39
CA ALA A 49 -18.97 -3.28 2.44
C ALA A 49 -19.65 -3.20 3.82
N HIS A 50 -20.74 -2.45 3.98
CA HIS A 50 -21.37 -2.27 5.29
C HIS A 50 -22.35 -3.38 5.71
N ASP A 51 -22.71 -4.31 4.84
CA ASP A 51 -23.68 -5.39 5.17
C ASP A 51 -23.04 -6.68 5.69
N GLY A 52 -21.86 -6.66 6.26
CA GLY A 52 -21.16 -7.91 6.62
C GLY A 52 -20.19 -7.88 7.77
N VAL A 53 -20.18 -6.87 8.64
CA VAL A 53 -19.45 -6.99 9.92
C VAL A 53 -20.35 -7.69 10.94
N ASN A 54 -20.49 -9.00 10.81
CA ASN A 54 -20.91 -9.83 11.91
C ASN A 54 -19.72 -10.00 12.86
N ASP A 55 -19.97 -10.03 14.16
CA ASP A 55 -19.03 -10.16 15.29
C ASP A 55 -18.06 -11.38 15.24
N HIS A 56 -17.87 -12.00 14.08
CA HIS A 56 -17.08 -13.24 13.90
C HIS A 56 -16.04 -13.15 12.77
N GLY A 57 -15.44 -12.00 12.54
CA GLY A 57 -14.13 -11.92 11.87
C GLY A 57 -14.00 -12.50 10.45
N ASP A 58 -15.06 -12.56 9.66
CA ASP A 58 -15.02 -13.13 8.30
C ASP A 58 -14.58 -12.09 7.26
N VAL A 59 -13.26 -11.81 7.22
CA VAL A 59 -12.62 -10.97 6.18
C VAL A 59 -12.65 -11.68 4.81
N SER A 60 -12.97 -12.98 4.77
CA SER A 60 -12.85 -13.82 3.57
C SER A 60 -13.95 -13.63 2.51
N ARG A 61 -15.11 -13.05 2.86
CA ARG A 61 -16.23 -12.93 1.90
C ARG A 61 -16.20 -11.69 1.02
N GLY A 62 -15.59 -10.59 1.47
CA GLY A 62 -15.45 -9.37 0.67
C GLY A 62 -14.46 -9.51 -0.49
N THR A 63 -13.40 -10.27 -0.30
CA THR A 63 -12.35 -10.49 -1.30
C THR A 63 -12.81 -11.38 -2.47
N THR A 64 -13.67 -12.36 -2.21
CA THR A 64 -14.09 -13.33 -3.25
C THR A 64 -15.15 -12.76 -4.19
N THR A 65 -16.03 -11.88 -3.72
CA THR A 65 -17.11 -11.31 -4.56
C THR A 65 -16.59 -10.17 -5.43
N GLY A 66 -15.63 -9.38 -4.96
CA GLY A 66 -14.99 -8.31 -5.75
C GLY A 66 -14.12 -8.85 -6.89
N ALA A 67 -13.45 -9.97 -6.67
CA ALA A 67 -12.57 -10.59 -7.67
C ALA A 67 -13.33 -11.22 -8.85
N LEU A 68 -14.58 -11.65 -8.65
CA LEU A 68 -15.36 -12.37 -9.67
C LEU A 68 -16.15 -11.44 -10.62
N LEU A 69 -16.33 -10.16 -10.28
CA LEU A 69 -17.17 -9.23 -11.05
C LEU A 69 -16.40 -8.06 -11.69
N GLY A 70 -15.08 -7.97 -11.47
CA GLY A 70 -14.31 -6.80 -11.89
C GLY A 70 -13.23 -7.11 -12.92
N GLY A 71 -13.46 -6.70 -14.17
CA GLY A 71 -12.34 -6.36 -15.05
C GLY A 71 -11.50 -5.22 -14.43
N ALA A 72 -10.69 -4.49 -15.19
CA ALA A 72 -9.71 -3.47 -14.77
C ALA A 72 -10.08 -2.49 -13.61
N GLY A 73 -11.22 -2.62 -12.98
CA GLY A 73 -11.66 -1.86 -11.80
C GLY A 73 -11.84 -2.69 -10.52
N GLY A 74 -11.72 -4.02 -10.59
CA GLY A 74 -12.11 -4.90 -9.49
C GLY A 74 -11.24 -4.78 -8.23
N LEU A 75 -9.93 -4.58 -8.39
CA LEU A 75 -9.02 -4.40 -7.24
C LEU A 75 -9.39 -3.17 -6.41
N LEU A 76 -9.67 -2.07 -7.09
CA LEU A 76 -9.99 -0.81 -6.42
C LEU A 76 -11.41 -0.80 -5.83
N ALA A 77 -12.31 -1.62 -6.39
CA ALA A 77 -13.64 -1.82 -5.82
C ALA A 77 -13.62 -2.71 -4.56
N GLY A 78 -12.61 -3.58 -4.43
CA GLY A 78 -12.41 -4.46 -3.28
C GLY A 78 -11.61 -3.84 -2.11
N LEU A 79 -11.42 -2.53 -2.08
CA LEU A 79 -10.71 -1.84 -0.99
C LEU A 79 -11.43 -2.05 0.35
N GLY A 80 -10.71 -2.59 1.32
CA GLY A 80 -11.15 -2.69 2.71
C GLY A 80 -10.57 -1.58 3.57
N LEU A 81 -11.33 -1.12 4.56
CA LEU A 81 -10.84 -0.18 5.57
C LEU A 81 -10.17 -0.97 6.70
N LEU A 82 -8.93 -0.61 7.02
CA LEU A 82 -8.15 -1.20 8.10
C LEU A 82 -7.59 -0.08 8.98
N ALA A 83 -7.40 -0.37 10.26
CA ALA A 83 -6.66 0.50 11.17
C ALA A 83 -5.39 -0.22 11.61
N ILE A 84 -4.24 0.34 11.27
CA ILE A 84 -2.93 -0.22 11.63
C ILE A 84 -2.23 0.72 12.61
N PRO A 85 -1.71 0.21 13.74
CA PRO A 85 -0.93 1.02 14.68
C PRO A 85 0.19 1.79 13.97
N GLY A 86 0.33 3.08 14.29
CA GLY A 86 1.31 3.98 13.69
C GLY A 86 0.97 4.50 12.29
N LEU A 87 0.06 3.85 11.53
CA LEU A 87 -0.38 4.29 10.21
C LEU A 87 -1.74 4.99 10.24
N GLY A 88 -2.58 4.67 11.22
CA GLY A 88 -3.96 5.16 11.28
C GLY A 88 -4.91 4.40 10.36
N PRO A 89 -6.00 5.04 9.92
CA PRO A 89 -6.93 4.43 8.97
C PRO A 89 -6.28 4.34 7.59
N ILE A 90 -6.30 3.14 7.01
CA ILE A 90 -5.83 2.86 5.66
C ILE A 90 -6.93 2.18 4.85
N VAL A 91 -6.89 2.33 3.54
CA VAL A 91 -7.63 1.49 2.61
C VAL A 91 -6.65 0.56 1.90
N ALA A 92 -6.99 -0.71 1.82
CA ALA A 92 -6.09 -1.69 1.24
C ALA A 92 -6.85 -2.78 0.49
N ALA A 93 -6.23 -3.31 -0.55
CA ALA A 93 -6.71 -4.44 -1.32
C ALA A 93 -5.56 -5.34 -1.77
N GLY A 94 -5.87 -6.58 -2.09
CA GLY A 94 -4.93 -7.55 -2.59
C GLY A 94 -4.19 -8.33 -1.50
N TRP A 95 -3.22 -9.11 -1.93
CA TRP A 95 -2.52 -10.10 -1.09
C TRP A 95 -1.70 -9.48 0.06
N LEU A 96 -1.09 -8.31 -0.15
CA LEU A 96 -0.31 -7.63 0.90
C LEU A 96 -1.24 -7.13 2.03
N ALA A 97 -2.43 -6.64 1.67
CA ALA A 97 -3.45 -6.22 2.62
C ALA A 97 -3.91 -7.41 3.48
N ALA A 98 -4.16 -8.56 2.88
CA ALA A 98 -4.56 -9.77 3.58
C ALA A 98 -3.44 -10.27 4.52
N THR A 99 -2.17 -10.18 4.09
CA THR A 99 -1.01 -10.56 4.90
C THR A 99 -0.85 -9.61 6.09
N ALA A 100 -0.99 -8.29 5.88
CA ALA A 100 -0.88 -7.29 6.94
C ALA A 100 -1.99 -7.43 7.97
N ALA A 101 -3.23 -7.68 7.54
CA ALA A 101 -4.37 -7.93 8.40
C ALA A 101 -4.21 -9.24 9.21
N GLY A 102 -3.78 -10.33 8.57
CA GLY A 102 -3.54 -11.62 9.21
C GLY A 102 -2.46 -11.55 10.29
N ALA A 103 -1.40 -10.77 10.06
CA ALA A 103 -0.34 -10.54 11.03
C ALA A 103 -0.84 -9.73 12.24
N GLY A 104 -1.83 -8.83 12.05
CA GLY A 104 -2.42 -8.03 13.13
C GLY A 104 -3.36 -8.83 14.02
N ILE A 105 -4.11 -9.78 13.47
CA ILE A 105 -5.10 -10.59 14.21
C ILE A 105 -4.44 -11.71 15.03
N GLY A 106 -3.27 -12.22 14.58
CA GLY A 106 -2.51 -13.25 15.29
C GLY A 106 -1.70 -12.73 16.49
N ALA A 107 -1.59 -11.42 16.68
CA ALA A 107 -0.70 -10.79 17.66
C ALA A 107 -1.37 -10.49 19.01
N ALA A 108 -2.41 -11.22 19.41
CA ALA A 108 -2.97 -11.13 20.78
C ALA A 108 -1.98 -11.54 21.90
N GLY A 109 -0.73 -11.83 21.56
CA GLY A 109 0.29 -12.31 22.50
C GLY A 109 1.69 -11.76 22.33
N GLY A 110 1.94 -10.73 21.56
CA GLY A 110 3.31 -10.18 21.48
C GLY A 110 3.69 -9.65 20.10
N ALA A 111 3.99 -8.38 20.10
CA ALA A 111 4.58 -7.59 19.02
C ALA A 111 3.65 -7.29 17.84
N ALA A 112 2.92 -6.20 17.98
CA ALA A 112 2.28 -5.42 16.91
C ALA A 112 3.28 -4.88 15.85
N THR A 113 4.46 -5.47 15.74
CA THR A 113 5.46 -5.17 14.70
C THR A 113 5.16 -5.88 13.39
N GLY A 114 4.09 -6.69 13.32
CA GLY A 114 3.70 -7.40 12.11
C GLY A 114 3.23 -6.46 11.00
N GLY A 115 2.13 -5.82 11.15
CA GLY A 115 1.56 -4.82 10.24
C GLY A 115 2.09 -4.87 8.81
N ILE A 116 2.18 -3.69 8.21
CA ILE A 116 2.69 -3.55 6.83
C ILE A 116 4.20 -3.83 6.74
N VAL A 117 4.99 -3.51 7.79
CA VAL A 117 6.43 -3.82 7.82
C VAL A 117 6.64 -5.33 7.71
N GLY A 118 5.93 -6.11 8.55
CA GLY A 118 6.03 -7.57 8.50
C GLY A 118 5.56 -8.16 7.18
N ALA A 119 4.48 -7.62 6.62
CA ALA A 119 3.97 -8.07 5.31
C ALA A 119 5.00 -7.82 4.18
N LEU A 120 5.64 -6.65 4.16
CA LEU A 120 6.68 -6.32 3.19
C LEU A 120 7.92 -7.19 3.36
N LYS A 121 8.37 -7.45 4.59
CA LYS A 121 9.49 -8.37 4.86
C LYS A 121 9.17 -9.79 4.37
N ASN A 122 7.98 -10.28 4.63
CA ASN A 122 7.52 -11.58 4.11
C ASN A 122 7.43 -11.62 2.58
N ALA A 123 7.24 -10.45 1.95
CA ALA A 123 7.26 -10.29 0.51
C ALA A 123 8.68 -10.22 -0.10
N GLY A 124 9.73 -10.27 0.74
CA GLY A 124 11.12 -10.28 0.31
C GLY A 124 11.83 -8.93 0.37
N HIS A 125 11.20 -7.90 0.93
CA HIS A 125 11.86 -6.60 1.15
C HIS A 125 12.79 -6.63 2.35
N SER A 126 13.87 -5.84 2.29
CA SER A 126 14.75 -5.61 3.42
C SER A 126 14.05 -4.85 4.55
N ASP A 127 14.62 -4.88 5.75
CA ASP A 127 14.11 -4.10 6.89
C ASP A 127 14.05 -2.60 6.57
N ASP A 128 15.05 -2.09 5.89
CA ASP A 128 15.14 -0.68 5.52
C ASP A 128 14.02 -0.29 4.54
N GLU A 129 13.85 -1.04 3.45
CA GLU A 129 12.77 -0.81 2.49
C GLU A 129 11.38 -0.88 3.13
N ALA A 130 11.15 -1.90 3.97
CA ALA A 130 9.88 -2.07 4.66
C ALA A 130 9.57 -0.89 5.60
N ASN A 131 10.58 -0.35 6.30
CA ASN A 131 10.43 0.84 7.13
C ASN A 131 10.14 2.09 6.31
N VAL A 132 10.86 2.30 5.20
CA VAL A 132 10.65 3.46 4.30
C VAL A 132 9.25 3.44 3.70
N TYR A 133 8.80 2.31 3.18
CA TYR A 133 7.46 2.18 2.60
C TYR A 133 6.35 2.36 3.63
N SER A 134 6.54 1.84 4.85
CA SER A 134 5.58 2.03 5.94
C SER A 134 5.49 3.50 6.34
N GLU A 135 6.62 4.18 6.44
CA GLU A 135 6.66 5.63 6.69
C GLU A 135 5.99 6.42 5.57
N GLY A 136 6.20 6.02 4.31
CA GLY A 136 5.55 6.66 3.17
C GLY A 136 4.02 6.55 3.22
N VAL A 137 3.49 5.39 3.59
CA VAL A 137 2.04 5.23 3.81
C VAL A 137 1.59 6.08 5.00
N ARG A 138 2.33 6.12 6.11
CA ARG A 138 2.02 6.97 7.28
C ARG A 138 1.92 8.44 6.90
N ARG A 139 2.80 8.93 6.03
CA ARG A 139 2.82 10.32 5.53
C ARG A 139 1.78 10.60 4.45
N GLY A 140 0.90 9.67 4.16
CA GLY A 140 -0.23 9.89 3.25
C GLY A 140 -0.05 9.32 1.85
N GLY A 141 1.05 8.63 1.58
CA GLY A 141 1.32 7.98 0.30
C GLY A 141 0.48 6.72 0.08
N THR A 142 0.56 6.23 -1.14
CA THR A 142 -0.06 4.98 -1.61
C THR A 142 1.02 4.02 -2.06
N LEU A 143 0.98 2.80 -1.54
CA LEU A 143 1.89 1.73 -1.89
C LEU A 143 1.23 0.80 -2.91
N VAL A 144 1.93 0.50 -3.98
CA VAL A 144 1.54 -0.55 -4.94
C VAL A 144 2.63 -1.62 -4.94
N SER A 145 2.22 -2.86 -4.72
CA SER A 145 3.11 -4.03 -4.70
C SER A 145 2.62 -5.05 -5.71
N VAL A 146 3.54 -5.56 -6.52
CA VAL A 146 3.26 -6.52 -7.59
C VAL A 146 4.14 -7.74 -7.40
N ARG A 147 3.54 -8.92 -7.29
CA ARG A 147 4.27 -10.19 -7.36
C ARG A 147 4.57 -10.51 -8.80
N THR A 148 5.82 -10.77 -9.08
CA THR A 148 6.29 -11.19 -10.40
C THR A 148 6.82 -12.63 -10.34
N ASN A 149 6.61 -13.37 -11.40
CA ASN A 149 7.19 -14.70 -11.62
C ASN A 149 8.03 -14.68 -12.88
N ASP A 150 8.55 -15.86 -13.30
CA ASP A 150 9.40 -15.96 -14.49
C ASP A 150 8.63 -15.62 -15.80
N GLU A 151 7.29 -15.66 -15.77
CA GLU A 151 6.43 -15.31 -16.92
C GLU A 151 6.12 -13.80 -16.96
N THR A 152 6.15 -13.15 -15.80
CA THR A 152 5.92 -11.71 -15.67
C THR A 152 7.26 -10.99 -15.66
N ALA A 153 7.60 -10.30 -16.75
CA ALA A 153 8.88 -9.60 -16.85
C ALA A 153 9.00 -8.48 -15.78
N PRO A 154 9.89 -8.62 -14.77
CA PRO A 154 10.02 -7.63 -13.71
C PRO A 154 10.30 -6.22 -14.24
N GLY A 155 11.13 -6.09 -15.25
CA GLY A 155 11.45 -4.80 -15.89
C GLY A 155 10.25 -4.13 -16.55
N GLN A 156 9.27 -4.89 -17.02
CA GLN A 156 8.03 -4.33 -17.56
C GLN A 156 7.19 -3.72 -16.42
N VAL A 157 7.07 -4.42 -15.30
CA VAL A 157 6.34 -3.92 -14.13
C VAL A 157 6.99 -2.64 -13.60
N GLU A 158 8.31 -2.64 -13.43
CA GLU A 158 9.06 -1.46 -13.00
C GLU A 158 8.82 -0.28 -13.96
N SER A 159 8.98 -0.48 -15.29
CA SER A 159 8.76 0.55 -16.30
C SER A 159 7.34 1.12 -16.28
N ILE A 160 6.32 0.28 -16.07
CA ILE A 160 4.94 0.75 -15.96
C ILE A 160 4.79 1.62 -14.71
N LEU A 161 5.23 1.14 -13.55
CA LEU A 161 5.11 1.89 -12.29
C LEU A 161 5.82 3.24 -12.37
N ASP A 162 7.04 3.26 -12.90
CA ASP A 162 7.87 4.48 -13.00
C ASP A 162 7.25 5.51 -13.96
N THR A 163 6.51 5.08 -15.01
CA THR A 163 5.77 5.98 -15.90
C THR A 163 4.75 6.84 -15.16
N TYR A 164 4.22 6.36 -14.03
CA TYR A 164 3.22 7.05 -13.22
C TYR A 164 3.80 7.74 -11.98
N ARG A 165 5.05 8.21 -12.04
CA ARG A 165 5.71 8.99 -10.99
C ARG A 165 5.83 8.24 -9.66
N SER A 166 6.11 6.96 -9.74
CA SER A 166 6.42 6.17 -8.55
C SER A 166 7.81 6.49 -8.01
N VAL A 167 8.01 6.22 -6.74
CA VAL A 167 9.29 6.40 -6.05
C VAL A 167 9.68 5.08 -5.37
N ASP A 168 10.94 4.70 -5.50
CA ASP A 168 11.45 3.52 -4.79
C ASP A 168 11.88 3.84 -3.34
N ALA A 169 12.19 2.78 -2.57
CA ALA A 169 12.58 2.93 -1.18
C ALA A 169 13.94 3.65 -1.02
N THR A 170 14.84 3.52 -1.98
CA THR A 170 16.18 4.13 -1.90
C THR A 170 16.09 5.64 -2.01
N GLU A 171 15.39 6.11 -3.02
CA GLU A 171 15.16 7.53 -3.26
C GLU A 171 14.35 8.15 -2.10
N ARG A 172 13.22 7.55 -1.77
CA ARG A 172 12.35 8.05 -0.70
C ARG A 172 13.04 8.01 0.67
N GLY A 173 13.75 6.96 0.99
CA GLY A 173 14.49 6.81 2.24
C GLY A 173 15.60 7.84 2.38
N SER A 174 16.27 8.20 1.28
CA SER A 174 17.28 9.25 1.28
C SER A 174 16.67 10.61 1.62
N ALA A 175 15.50 10.93 1.06
CA ALA A 175 14.78 12.17 1.36
C ALA A 175 14.34 12.21 2.84
N TYR A 176 13.76 11.13 3.36
CA TYR A 176 13.34 11.07 4.78
C TYR A 176 14.51 11.22 5.75
N ARG A 177 15.65 10.57 5.45
CA ARG A 177 16.86 10.70 6.29
C ARG A 177 17.45 12.11 6.28
N ALA A 178 17.34 12.83 5.17
CA ALA A 178 17.74 14.24 5.09
C ALA A 178 16.90 15.12 6.01
N GLU A 179 15.65 14.72 6.31
CA GLU A 179 14.75 15.39 7.27
C GLU A 179 14.93 14.89 8.72
N GLY A 180 15.89 13.98 8.97
CA GLY A 180 16.18 13.45 10.32
C GLY A 180 15.40 12.18 10.68
N TRP A 181 14.62 11.59 9.76
CA TRP A 181 13.97 10.31 9.98
C TRP A 181 14.99 9.15 9.98
N SER A 182 14.80 8.16 10.84
CA SER A 182 15.70 6.99 10.94
C SER A 182 14.99 5.67 10.72
N ALA A 183 13.77 5.51 11.23
CA ALA A 183 13.00 4.28 11.10
C ALA A 183 11.51 4.55 11.35
N PHE A 184 10.65 3.67 10.84
CA PHE A 184 9.21 3.70 11.13
C PHE A 184 8.97 3.31 12.59
N ASP A 185 8.24 4.18 13.31
CA ASP A 185 7.83 3.93 14.69
C ASP A 185 6.31 3.67 14.73
N PRO A 186 5.88 2.43 14.99
CA PRO A 186 4.47 2.08 15.09
C PRO A 186 3.77 2.69 16.32
N SER A 187 4.52 3.20 17.31
CA SER A 187 3.98 3.88 18.48
C SER A 187 3.83 5.39 18.29
N ALA A 188 4.41 5.94 17.23
CA ALA A 188 4.30 7.36 16.94
C ALA A 188 2.85 7.76 16.62
N PRO A 189 2.44 9.00 16.95
CA PRO A 189 1.13 9.51 16.56
C PRO A 189 0.91 9.41 15.03
N THR A 190 -0.32 9.12 14.63
CA THR A 190 -0.69 9.18 13.23
C THR A 190 -0.68 10.62 12.73
N TYR A 191 -0.28 10.80 11.46
CA TYR A 191 -0.34 12.12 10.84
C TYR A 191 -1.77 12.64 10.77
N THR A 192 -1.93 13.89 11.08
CA THR A 192 -3.19 14.62 10.88
C THR A 192 -3.39 14.94 9.40
N ARG A 193 -4.63 15.25 9.03
CA ARG A 193 -4.98 15.65 7.65
C ARG A 193 -4.11 16.81 7.14
N ASP A 194 -3.85 17.80 7.99
CA ASP A 194 -3.03 18.97 7.63
C ASP A 194 -1.55 18.62 7.46
N GLU A 195 -1.03 17.70 8.26
CA GLU A 195 0.33 17.18 8.11
C GLU A 195 0.50 16.38 6.84
N ILE A 196 -0.43 15.47 6.54
CA ILE A 196 -0.47 14.72 5.27
C ILE A 196 -0.52 15.69 4.07
N GLY A 197 -1.34 16.73 4.15
CA GLY A 197 -1.43 17.74 3.09
C GLY A 197 -0.12 18.48 2.85
N ARG A 198 0.59 18.84 3.92
CA ARG A 198 1.91 19.51 3.83
C ARG A 198 2.99 18.60 3.27
N ASP A 199 3.03 17.35 3.71
CA ASP A 199 4.02 16.38 3.28
C ASP A 199 3.89 16.06 1.77
N ARG A 200 2.67 15.90 1.29
CA ARG A 200 2.38 15.74 -0.16
C ARG A 200 2.81 16.96 -0.98
N ALA A 201 2.58 18.17 -0.47
CA ALA A 201 2.99 19.40 -1.14
C ALA A 201 4.52 19.53 -1.24
N SER A 202 5.26 19.12 -0.19
CA SER A 202 6.72 19.12 -0.18
C SER A 202 7.31 18.08 -1.14
N SER A 203 6.74 16.86 -1.16
CA SER A 203 7.17 15.77 -2.03
C SER A 203 6.99 16.12 -3.51
N SER A 204 5.86 16.73 -3.87
CA SER A 204 5.58 17.14 -5.26
C SER A 204 6.52 18.25 -5.78
N THR A 205 7.17 18.99 -4.88
CA THR A 205 8.12 20.04 -5.24
C THR A 205 9.51 19.46 -5.54
N HIS A 206 9.92 18.38 -4.84
CA HIS A 206 11.22 17.74 -5.07
C HIS A 206 11.27 16.94 -6.37
N GLY A 207 10.15 16.36 -6.81
CA GLY A 207 10.06 15.64 -8.10
C GLY A 207 10.07 16.54 -9.35
N ARG A 208 10.19 17.86 -9.20
CA ARG A 208 10.11 18.83 -10.31
C ARG A 208 11.45 19.46 -10.70
N VAL A 209 12.54 19.01 -10.10
CA VAL A 209 13.88 19.50 -10.40
C VAL A 209 14.65 18.42 -11.16
N ILE A 210 14.31 18.24 -12.42
CA ILE A 210 15.21 17.75 -13.49
C ILE A 210 14.90 18.56 -14.74
#